data_502035a5d305f3a98ef930abbd3a3865
#
_entry.id   502035a5d305f3a98ef930abbd3a3865
#
_cell.length_a   1.000
_cell.length_b   1.000
_cell.length_c   1.000
_cell.angle_alpha   90.00
_cell.angle_beta   90.00
_cell.angle_gamma   90.00
#
_symmetry.space_group_name_H-M   'P 1'
#
loop_
_entity.id
_entity.type
_entity.pdbx_description
1 polymer ?
#
loop_
_entity_poly.entity_id
_entity_poly.type
_entity_poly.pdbx_seq_one_letter_code
_entity_poly.pdbx_strand_id
1 'polypeptide(L)'
;MQGVTGIVVAGGASSRMGQDKALLQVGGCTQLDRTVQLLKSAGCQQVVVSRNADGFVSDTISGCGPLGGVLSVLPHCLHELLLIVPVDMPLLACDTLLTLIAHHRASYFSCTPLPCLLPNNEQLQQYLVEQLQHDDGDRSVRGLLTHMQAQPLEWPLTYQLQNTNTPQQWRHALQFLGEVS
;
A
#
# COMPACT_ATOMS: atom_id res chain seq x y z
N MET A 1 1.67 -22.63 -6.18
CA MET A 1 0.97 -21.36 -5.89
C MET A 1 1.94 -20.24 -6.19
N GLN A 2 1.50 -19.20 -6.90
CA GLN A 2 2.34 -18.02 -7.15
C GLN A 2 2.63 -17.34 -5.81
N GLY A 3 3.90 -17.02 -5.56
CA GLY A 3 4.29 -16.31 -4.36
C GLY A 3 3.87 -14.84 -4.39
N VAL A 4 3.58 -14.27 -3.22
CA VAL A 4 3.18 -12.87 -3.06
C VAL A 4 4.17 -12.14 -2.18
N THR A 5 4.71 -11.02 -2.65
CA THR A 5 5.41 -10.04 -1.83
C THR A 5 4.44 -8.93 -1.45
N GLY A 6 4.24 -8.72 -0.15
CA GLY A 6 3.53 -7.55 0.37
C GLY A 6 4.44 -6.32 0.37
N ILE A 7 3.96 -5.21 -0.17
CA ILE A 7 4.66 -3.91 -0.12
C ILE A 7 3.85 -2.96 0.74
N VAL A 8 4.45 -2.48 1.83
CA VAL A 8 3.87 -1.39 2.61
C VAL A 8 4.43 -0.07 2.11
N VAL A 9 3.56 0.81 1.59
CA VAL A 9 3.94 2.17 1.22
C VAL A 9 3.72 3.07 2.42
N ALA A 10 4.81 3.40 3.11
CA ALA A 10 4.84 4.21 4.33
C ALA A 10 5.64 5.51 4.17
N GLY A 11 5.98 5.87 2.93
CA GLY A 11 6.58 7.13 2.55
C GLY A 11 5.51 8.20 2.34
N GLY A 12 5.81 9.44 2.70
CA GLY A 12 4.96 10.61 2.48
C GLY A 12 5.10 11.62 3.59
N ALA A 13 5.10 12.92 3.23
CA ALA A 13 5.11 14.00 4.21
C ALA A 13 3.76 14.00 4.96
N SER A 14 3.74 13.50 6.20
CA SER A 14 2.57 13.51 7.10
C SER A 14 2.24 14.93 7.62
N SER A 15 2.42 15.96 6.77
CA SER A 15 2.33 17.38 7.14
C SER A 15 0.98 17.76 7.77
N ARG A 16 -0.10 17.09 7.39
CA ARG A 16 -1.45 17.37 7.89
C ARG A 16 -1.77 16.67 9.23
N MET A 17 -1.04 15.62 9.56
CA MET A 17 -1.23 14.85 10.80
C MET A 17 -0.36 15.39 11.96
N GLY A 18 0.70 16.16 11.65
CA GLY A 18 1.68 16.60 12.64
C GLY A 18 2.52 15.48 13.24
N GLN A 19 2.24 14.23 12.87
CA GLN A 19 2.92 13.02 13.33
C GLN A 19 3.05 12.02 12.18
N ASP A 20 4.08 11.18 12.26
CA ASP A 20 4.30 10.11 11.31
C ASP A 20 3.22 9.02 11.44
N LYS A 21 2.41 8.86 10.41
CA LYS A 21 1.30 7.89 10.39
C LYS A 21 1.74 6.46 10.65
N ALA A 22 2.94 6.09 10.19
CA ALA A 22 3.50 4.76 10.38
C ALA A 22 3.72 4.42 11.86
N LEU A 23 3.98 5.43 12.69
CA LEU A 23 4.29 5.29 14.11
C LEU A 23 3.07 5.49 15.04
N LEU A 24 1.90 5.82 14.48
CA LEU A 24 0.68 5.95 15.28
C LEU A 24 0.32 4.61 15.94
N GLN A 25 -0.12 4.66 17.20
CA GLN A 25 -0.43 3.45 17.99
C GLN A 25 -1.85 2.95 17.72
N VAL A 26 -1.97 1.64 17.51
CA VAL A 26 -3.24 0.91 17.37
C VAL A 26 -3.08 -0.45 18.06
N GLY A 27 -3.92 -0.73 19.06
CA GLY A 27 -3.92 -2.03 19.71
C GLY A 27 -2.57 -2.44 20.34
N GLY A 28 -1.81 -1.46 20.85
CA GLY A 28 -0.51 -1.72 21.49
C GLY A 28 0.67 -1.92 20.53
N CYS A 29 0.49 -1.74 19.23
CA CYS A 29 1.56 -1.76 18.21
C CYS A 29 1.47 -0.55 17.29
N THR A 30 2.52 -0.29 16.49
CA THR A 30 2.45 0.78 15.50
C THR A 30 1.55 0.40 14.33
N GLN A 31 0.99 1.41 13.65
CA GLN A 31 0.22 1.18 12.43
C GLN A 31 1.04 0.46 11.35
N LEU A 32 2.34 0.73 11.29
CA LEU A 32 3.26 0.00 10.40
C LEU A 32 3.33 -1.48 10.77
N ASP A 33 3.58 -1.80 12.06
CA ASP A 33 3.66 -3.19 12.52
C ASP A 33 2.35 -3.93 12.25
N ARG A 34 1.21 -3.27 12.53
CA ARG A 34 -0.12 -3.80 12.23
C ARG A 34 -0.27 -4.13 10.74
N THR A 35 0.13 -3.21 9.85
CA THR A 35 0.03 -3.43 8.40
C THR A 35 0.95 -4.57 7.94
N VAL A 36 2.17 -4.66 8.47
CA VAL A 36 3.09 -5.76 8.21
C VAL A 36 2.51 -7.11 8.66
N GLN A 37 1.94 -7.18 9.85
CA GLN A 37 1.30 -8.40 10.37
C GLN A 37 0.07 -8.78 9.53
N LEU A 38 -0.72 -7.81 9.11
CA LEU A 38 -1.88 -8.04 8.25
C LEU A 38 -1.47 -8.69 6.91
N LEU A 39 -0.41 -8.19 6.25
CA LEU A 39 0.13 -8.78 5.02
C LEU A 39 0.62 -10.21 5.23
N LYS A 40 1.32 -10.48 6.34
CA LYS A 40 1.75 -11.85 6.70
C LYS A 40 0.56 -12.77 6.91
N SER A 41 -0.48 -12.31 7.63
CA SER A 41 -1.71 -13.06 7.89
C SER A 41 -2.51 -13.33 6.61
N ALA A 42 -2.45 -12.43 5.63
CA ALA A 42 -3.05 -12.62 4.30
C ALA A 42 -2.26 -13.59 3.41
N GLY A 43 -1.11 -14.13 3.88
CA GLY A 43 -0.34 -15.14 3.16
C GLY A 43 0.80 -14.59 2.30
N CYS A 44 1.22 -13.32 2.48
CA CYS A 44 2.44 -12.82 1.84
C CYS A 44 3.66 -13.54 2.42
N GLN A 45 4.45 -14.18 1.55
CA GLN A 45 5.66 -14.91 1.94
C GLN A 45 6.83 -13.97 2.25
N GLN A 46 6.77 -12.75 1.75
CA GLN A 46 7.71 -11.68 2.00
C GLN A 46 6.93 -10.37 2.24
N VAL A 47 7.44 -9.52 3.14
CA VAL A 47 6.93 -8.15 3.29
C VAL A 47 8.10 -7.19 3.21
N VAL A 48 8.00 -6.20 2.31
CA VAL A 48 8.98 -5.12 2.12
C VAL A 48 8.31 -3.78 2.45
N VAL A 49 9.01 -2.91 3.14
CA VAL A 49 8.50 -1.60 3.55
C VAL A 49 9.27 -0.51 2.81
N SER A 50 8.55 0.32 2.04
CA SER A 50 9.06 1.56 1.48
C SER A 50 8.83 2.69 2.49
N ARG A 51 9.91 3.23 3.04
CA ARG A 51 9.86 4.31 4.01
C ARG A 51 11.19 5.04 4.07
N ASN A 52 11.16 6.37 4.07
CA ASN A 52 12.34 7.22 4.19
C ASN A 52 12.78 7.34 5.67
N ALA A 53 13.24 6.22 6.25
CA ALA A 53 13.76 6.13 7.60
C ALA A 53 14.81 5.00 7.71
N ASP A 54 15.67 5.08 8.72
CA ASP A 54 16.73 4.09 8.94
C ASP A 54 16.17 2.68 9.09
N GLY A 55 16.81 1.72 8.43
CA GLY A 55 16.41 0.32 8.43
C GLY A 55 15.32 -0.07 7.42
N PHE A 56 14.86 0.87 6.59
CA PHE A 56 13.87 0.65 5.53
C PHE A 56 14.42 1.02 4.16
N VAL A 57 13.71 0.63 3.10
CA VAL A 57 14.06 1.03 1.74
C VAL A 57 13.56 2.45 1.50
N SER A 58 14.50 3.38 1.30
CA SER A 58 14.19 4.78 1.01
C SER A 58 13.89 5.00 -0.46
N ASP A 59 13.06 6.01 -0.75
CA ASP A 59 12.71 6.39 -2.12
C ASP A 59 13.96 6.80 -2.91
N THR A 60 14.20 6.14 -4.02
CA THR A 60 15.30 6.46 -4.94
C THR A 60 15.07 7.80 -5.64
N ILE A 61 13.79 8.12 -5.89
CA ILE A 61 13.35 9.38 -6.50
C ILE A 61 12.38 10.05 -5.53
N SER A 62 12.80 11.15 -4.93
CA SER A 62 11.98 11.88 -3.96
C SER A 62 10.79 12.59 -4.62
N GLY A 63 9.69 12.73 -3.89
CA GLY A 63 8.51 13.47 -4.35
C GLY A 63 7.63 12.75 -5.37
N CYS A 64 7.88 11.46 -5.63
CA CYS A 64 7.11 10.65 -6.58
C CYS A 64 5.92 9.88 -5.94
N GLY A 65 5.59 10.21 -4.70
CA GLY A 65 4.45 9.59 -4.01
C GLY A 65 4.56 8.07 -3.89
N PRO A 66 3.41 7.35 -3.87
CA PRO A 66 3.41 5.90 -3.69
C PRO A 66 4.21 5.13 -4.75
N LEU A 67 4.23 5.61 -6.00
CA LEU A 67 4.93 4.93 -7.09
C LEU A 67 6.45 5.00 -6.95
N GLY A 68 6.99 6.10 -6.40
CA GLY A 68 8.42 6.21 -6.07
C GLY A 68 8.84 5.17 -5.06
N GLY A 69 8.03 4.98 -4.02
CA GLY A 69 8.23 3.94 -3.03
C GLY A 69 8.17 2.54 -3.61
N VAL A 70 7.20 2.26 -4.48
CA VAL A 70 7.09 0.96 -5.16
C VAL A 70 8.33 0.70 -6.02
N LEU A 71 8.75 1.64 -6.87
CA LEU A 71 9.94 1.49 -7.71
C LEU A 71 11.18 1.16 -6.89
N SER A 72 11.36 1.84 -5.75
CA SER A 72 12.53 1.66 -4.89
C SER A 72 12.63 0.27 -4.26
N VAL A 73 11.48 -0.38 -3.97
CA VAL A 73 11.46 -1.70 -3.35
C VAL A 73 11.44 -2.85 -4.35
N LEU A 74 11.15 -2.62 -5.63
CA LEU A 74 11.10 -3.69 -6.65
C LEU A 74 12.33 -4.59 -6.68
N PRO A 75 13.59 -4.07 -6.59
CA PRO A 75 14.77 -4.93 -6.59
C PRO A 75 14.85 -5.90 -5.40
N HIS A 76 14.07 -5.66 -4.35
CA HIS A 76 14.02 -6.49 -3.15
C HIS A 76 12.85 -7.48 -3.16
N CYS A 77 11.94 -7.39 -4.13
CA CYS A 77 10.75 -8.23 -4.22
C CYS A 77 11.08 -9.57 -4.90
N LEU A 78 10.84 -10.68 -4.20
CA LEU A 78 11.26 -12.01 -4.65
C LEU A 78 10.15 -12.79 -5.38
N HIS A 79 8.90 -12.34 -5.31
CA HIS A 79 7.75 -13.10 -5.79
C HIS A 79 7.11 -12.48 -7.02
N GLU A 80 6.32 -13.29 -7.73
CA GLU A 80 5.67 -12.94 -9.01
C GLU A 80 4.52 -11.96 -8.86
N LEU A 81 3.92 -11.88 -7.68
CA LEU A 81 2.83 -10.96 -7.37
C LEU A 81 3.23 -10.00 -6.27
N LEU A 82 2.79 -8.75 -6.42
CA LEU A 82 3.00 -7.66 -5.46
C LEU A 82 1.64 -7.22 -4.93
N LEU A 83 1.44 -7.36 -3.61
CA LEU A 83 0.29 -6.79 -2.91
C LEU A 83 0.71 -5.46 -2.28
N ILE A 84 0.29 -4.35 -2.89
CA ILE A 84 0.69 -2.99 -2.50
C ILE A 84 -0.37 -2.40 -1.57
N VAL A 85 0.04 -2.04 -0.36
CA VAL A 85 -0.85 -1.54 0.70
C VAL A 85 -0.31 -0.23 1.28
N PRO A 86 -1.12 0.83 1.38
CA PRO A 86 -0.72 2.05 2.06
C PRO A 86 -0.80 1.88 3.58
N VAL A 87 0.07 2.55 4.33
CA VAL A 87 0.12 2.46 5.80
C VAL A 87 -1.05 3.14 6.50
N ASP A 88 -1.80 4.00 5.83
CA ASP A 88 -2.81 4.88 6.42
C ASP A 88 -4.25 4.34 6.35
N MET A 89 -4.41 3.02 6.29
CA MET A 89 -5.70 2.32 6.33
C MET A 89 -5.84 1.48 7.62
N PRO A 90 -6.15 2.06 8.78
CA PRO A 90 -6.19 1.33 10.05
C PRO A 90 -7.33 0.30 10.14
N LEU A 91 -8.40 0.47 9.35
CA LEU A 91 -9.54 -0.45 9.31
C LEU A 91 -9.40 -1.58 8.30
N LEU A 92 -8.29 -1.63 7.55
CA LEU A 92 -8.05 -2.68 6.57
C LEU A 92 -8.02 -4.05 7.25
N ALA A 93 -8.74 -5.01 6.65
CA ALA A 93 -8.92 -6.36 7.19
C ALA A 93 -8.24 -7.42 6.31
N CYS A 94 -7.98 -8.59 6.89
CA CYS A 94 -7.33 -9.70 6.20
C CYS A 94 -8.16 -10.20 5.00
N ASP A 95 -9.48 -10.35 5.17
CA ASP A 95 -10.37 -10.84 4.10
C ASP A 95 -10.37 -9.94 2.86
N THR A 96 -10.20 -8.62 3.06
CA THR A 96 -10.04 -7.65 1.98
C THR A 96 -8.80 -7.97 1.14
N LEU A 97 -7.67 -8.25 1.79
CA LEU A 97 -6.42 -8.59 1.11
C LEU A 97 -6.47 -9.98 0.46
N LEU A 98 -7.08 -10.96 1.14
CA LEU A 98 -7.28 -12.31 0.59
C LEU A 98 -8.11 -12.29 -0.70
N THR A 99 -9.09 -11.40 -0.80
CA THR A 99 -9.88 -11.23 -2.03
C THR A 99 -9.02 -10.78 -3.20
N LEU A 100 -8.10 -9.84 -3.01
CA LEU A 100 -7.15 -9.43 -4.06
C LEU A 100 -6.23 -10.59 -4.44
N ILE A 101 -5.63 -11.27 -3.45
CA ILE A 101 -4.70 -12.38 -3.70
C ILE A 101 -5.37 -13.51 -4.48
N ALA A 102 -6.63 -13.85 -4.15
CA ALA A 102 -7.40 -14.90 -4.82
C ALA A 102 -7.66 -14.60 -6.31
N HIS A 103 -7.55 -13.36 -6.73
CA HIS A 103 -7.70 -12.98 -8.14
C HIS A 103 -6.53 -13.42 -9.02
N HIS A 104 -5.32 -13.61 -8.47
CA HIS A 104 -4.10 -14.02 -9.16
C HIS A 104 -3.72 -13.18 -10.40
N ARG A 105 -4.24 -11.97 -10.53
CA ARG A 105 -3.96 -11.03 -11.63
C ARG A 105 -4.06 -9.58 -11.15
N ALA A 106 -3.60 -8.64 -11.98
CA ALA A 106 -3.71 -7.22 -11.70
C ALA A 106 -5.15 -6.84 -11.32
N SER A 107 -5.34 -6.34 -10.09
CA SER A 107 -6.67 -6.00 -9.56
C SER A 107 -6.58 -4.97 -8.42
N TYR A 108 -7.67 -4.26 -8.20
CA TYR A 108 -7.83 -3.25 -7.16
C TYR A 108 -9.32 -3.08 -6.82
N PHE A 109 -9.67 -2.36 -5.76
CA PHE A 109 -11.06 -2.08 -5.45
C PHE A 109 -11.55 -0.81 -6.16
N SER A 110 -12.73 -0.86 -6.79
CA SER A 110 -13.29 0.23 -7.61
C SER A 110 -13.33 1.58 -6.89
N CYS A 111 -13.57 1.57 -5.58
CA CYS A 111 -13.67 2.77 -4.74
C CYS A 111 -12.32 3.43 -4.39
N THR A 112 -11.19 2.70 -4.51
CA THR A 112 -9.85 3.23 -4.17
C THR A 112 -8.75 2.53 -4.97
N PRO A 113 -7.69 3.24 -5.41
CA PRO A 113 -6.61 2.64 -6.18
C PRO A 113 -5.67 1.75 -5.35
N LEU A 114 -5.66 1.89 -4.02
CA LEU A 114 -4.93 1.06 -3.09
C LEU A 114 -5.87 0.55 -1.98
N PRO A 115 -5.66 -0.69 -1.49
CA PRO A 115 -4.64 -1.65 -1.90
C PRO A 115 -4.89 -2.23 -3.30
N CYS A 116 -3.80 -2.70 -3.94
CA CYS A 116 -3.89 -3.36 -5.24
C CYS A 116 -2.94 -4.56 -5.34
N LEU A 117 -3.27 -5.51 -6.20
CA LEU A 117 -2.42 -6.63 -6.59
C LEU A 117 -1.91 -6.42 -8.01
N LEU A 118 -0.60 -6.51 -8.22
CA LEU A 118 0.03 -6.34 -9.52
C LEU A 118 1.04 -7.47 -9.79
N PRO A 119 1.27 -7.87 -11.05
CA PRO A 119 2.37 -8.76 -11.39
C PRO A 119 3.72 -8.02 -11.26
N ASN A 120 4.70 -8.73 -10.72
CA ASN A 120 6.09 -8.27 -10.66
C ASN A 120 6.79 -8.64 -11.97
N ASN A 121 6.70 -7.78 -12.97
CA ASN A 121 7.20 -8.03 -14.31
C ASN A 121 7.86 -6.80 -14.95
N GLU A 122 8.46 -6.99 -16.12
CA GLU A 122 9.13 -5.92 -16.87
C GLU A 122 8.18 -4.76 -17.24
N GLN A 123 6.92 -5.05 -17.58
CA GLN A 123 5.93 -4.02 -17.91
C GLN A 123 5.71 -3.05 -16.76
N LEU A 124 5.57 -3.55 -15.52
CA LEU A 124 5.46 -2.74 -14.32
C LEU A 124 6.71 -1.88 -14.13
N GLN A 125 7.89 -2.49 -14.22
CA GLN A 125 9.15 -1.80 -14.00
C GLN A 125 9.39 -0.70 -15.05
N GLN A 126 9.16 -0.99 -16.33
CA GLN A 126 9.30 -0.02 -17.42
C GLN A 126 8.37 1.17 -17.23
N TYR A 127 7.09 0.93 -16.94
CA TYR A 127 6.13 2.00 -16.67
C TYR A 127 6.61 2.91 -15.53
N LEU A 128 7.00 2.33 -14.40
CA LEU A 128 7.45 3.11 -13.25
C LEU A 128 8.70 3.95 -13.58
N VAL A 129 9.67 3.37 -14.27
CA VAL A 129 10.88 4.10 -14.68
C VAL A 129 10.53 5.24 -15.62
N GLU A 130 9.75 4.99 -16.67
CA GLU A 130 9.36 6.01 -17.64
C GLU A 130 8.58 7.15 -17.01
N GLN A 131 7.54 6.84 -16.21
CA GLN A 131 6.69 7.88 -15.63
C GLN A 131 7.37 8.68 -14.52
N LEU A 132 8.31 8.09 -13.78
CA LEU A 132 8.94 8.76 -12.65
C LEU A 132 10.23 9.53 -13.02
N GLN A 133 10.85 9.23 -14.16
CA GLN A 133 12.01 9.95 -14.65
C GLN A 133 11.65 11.25 -15.42
N HIS A 134 10.43 11.39 -15.90
CA HIS A 134 9.95 12.56 -16.61
C HIS A 134 9.15 13.49 -15.70
N ASP A 135 9.36 14.81 -15.82
CA ASP A 135 8.66 15.81 -14.99
C ASP A 135 7.15 15.84 -15.26
N ASP A 136 6.73 15.53 -16.48
CA ASP A 136 5.35 15.48 -16.97
C ASP A 136 4.74 14.06 -16.92
N GLY A 137 5.46 13.10 -16.34
CA GLY A 137 5.00 11.73 -16.23
C GLY A 137 3.81 11.54 -15.26
N ASP A 138 2.97 10.55 -15.55
CA ASP A 138 1.83 10.21 -14.70
C ASP A 138 2.29 9.47 -13.43
N ARG A 139 2.32 10.20 -12.32
CA ARG A 139 2.72 9.69 -10.99
C ARG A 139 1.53 9.16 -10.18
N SER A 140 0.37 8.99 -10.81
CA SER A 140 -0.82 8.49 -10.14
C SER A 140 -0.87 6.95 -10.11
N VAL A 141 -1.35 6.39 -8.99
CA VAL A 141 -1.61 4.95 -8.90
C VAL A 141 -2.70 4.54 -9.90
N ARG A 142 -3.66 5.40 -10.21
CA ARG A 142 -4.71 5.11 -11.19
C ARG A 142 -4.16 4.96 -12.61
N GLY A 143 -3.20 5.79 -13.02
CA GLY A 143 -2.51 5.65 -14.29
C GLY A 143 -1.78 4.32 -14.40
N LEU A 144 -1.05 3.92 -13.34
CA LEU A 144 -0.42 2.62 -13.27
C LEU A 144 -1.43 1.47 -13.41
N LEU A 145 -2.54 1.50 -12.67
CA LEU A 145 -3.57 0.47 -12.73
C LEU A 145 -4.19 0.35 -14.14
N THR A 146 -4.42 1.48 -14.81
CA THR A 146 -4.89 1.53 -16.19
C THR A 146 -3.87 0.91 -17.15
N HIS A 147 -2.60 1.26 -17.03
CA HIS A 147 -1.51 0.71 -17.85
C HIS A 147 -1.38 -0.81 -17.67
N MET A 148 -1.47 -1.28 -16.43
CA MET A 148 -1.42 -2.70 -16.08
C MET A 148 -2.73 -3.46 -16.39
N GLN A 149 -3.74 -2.79 -16.96
CA GLN A 149 -5.07 -3.35 -17.24
C GLN A 149 -5.68 -4.04 -16.00
N ALA A 150 -5.48 -3.43 -14.84
CA ALA A 150 -5.95 -3.96 -13.57
C ALA A 150 -7.48 -3.99 -13.51
N GLN A 151 -8.03 -5.11 -13.05
CA GLN A 151 -9.46 -5.31 -12.91
C GLN A 151 -10.01 -4.63 -11.65
N PRO A 152 -11.00 -3.73 -11.76
CA PRO A 152 -11.69 -3.22 -10.59
C PRO A 152 -12.61 -4.28 -9.97
N LEU A 153 -12.53 -4.41 -8.65
CA LEU A 153 -13.37 -5.31 -7.86
C LEU A 153 -14.31 -4.51 -6.98
N GLU A 154 -15.52 -4.99 -6.82
CA GLU A 154 -16.46 -4.44 -5.84
C GLU A 154 -16.17 -4.99 -4.44
N TRP A 155 -16.25 -4.13 -3.42
CA TRP A 155 -16.08 -4.51 -2.02
C TRP A 155 -17.18 -3.87 -1.16
N PRO A 156 -18.03 -4.66 -0.49
CA PRO A 156 -19.18 -4.14 0.24
C PRO A 156 -18.80 -3.37 1.50
N LEU A 157 -17.67 -3.69 2.12
CA LEU A 157 -17.19 -3.06 3.37
C LEU A 157 -16.22 -1.90 3.07
N THR A 158 -16.68 -0.90 2.32
CA THR A 158 -15.84 0.21 1.83
C THR A 158 -15.16 1.02 2.95
N TYR A 159 -15.72 1.00 4.17
CA TYR A 159 -15.10 1.65 5.33
C TYR A 159 -13.71 1.07 5.67
N GLN A 160 -13.46 -0.20 5.35
CA GLN A 160 -12.16 -0.85 5.54
C GLN A 160 -11.07 -0.27 4.63
N LEU A 161 -11.47 0.38 3.55
CA LEU A 161 -10.61 0.93 2.50
C LEU A 161 -10.41 2.45 2.65
N GLN A 162 -10.80 3.02 3.77
CA GLN A 162 -10.67 4.45 4.02
C GLN A 162 -9.27 4.81 4.54
N ASN A 163 -8.64 5.77 3.88
CA ASN A 163 -7.40 6.39 4.34
C ASN A 163 -7.69 7.38 5.47
N THR A 164 -6.81 7.41 6.45
CA THR A 164 -6.84 8.41 7.53
C THR A 164 -5.77 9.47 7.27
N ASN A 165 -6.22 10.69 6.96
CA ASN A 165 -5.36 11.81 6.60
C ASN A 165 -5.37 12.96 7.63
N THR A 166 -6.27 12.88 8.62
CA THR A 166 -6.42 13.88 9.69
C THR A 166 -6.51 13.20 11.06
N PRO A 167 -6.14 13.91 12.16
CA PRO A 167 -6.30 13.39 13.51
C PRO A 167 -7.74 13.00 13.87
N GLN A 168 -8.72 13.67 13.26
CA GLN A 168 -10.14 13.35 13.47
C GLN A 168 -10.51 12.01 12.81
N GLN A 169 -10.09 11.79 11.55
CA GLN A 169 -10.30 10.51 10.86
C GLN A 169 -9.62 9.37 11.60
N TRP A 170 -8.40 9.60 12.11
CA TRP A 170 -7.68 8.62 12.90
C TRP A 170 -8.44 8.24 14.19
N ARG A 171 -8.88 9.22 14.97
CA ARG A 171 -9.68 8.97 16.19
C ARG A 171 -10.97 8.20 15.88
N HIS A 172 -11.66 8.55 14.80
CA HIS A 172 -12.86 7.84 14.37
C HIS A 172 -12.56 6.36 14.03
N ALA A 173 -11.45 6.11 13.35
CA ALA A 173 -11.01 4.73 13.07
C ALA A 173 -10.70 3.95 14.36
N LEU A 174 -10.02 4.58 15.35
CA LEU A 174 -9.75 3.94 16.64
C LEU A 174 -11.03 3.63 17.42
N GLN A 175 -12.03 4.51 17.39
CA GLN A 175 -13.35 4.22 17.99
C GLN A 175 -14.01 3.01 17.32
N PHE A 176 -13.91 2.91 16.01
CA PHE A 176 -14.45 1.75 15.27
C PHE A 176 -13.76 0.43 15.66
N LEU A 177 -12.47 0.49 16.00
CA LEU A 177 -11.69 -0.65 16.50
C LEU A 177 -11.91 -0.94 18.00
N GLY A 178 -12.65 -0.08 18.73
CA GLY A 178 -12.85 -0.20 20.17
C GLY A 178 -11.62 0.20 21.01
N GLU A 179 -10.67 0.95 20.43
CA GLU A 179 -9.41 1.35 21.08
C GLU A 179 -9.55 2.62 21.93
N VAL A 180 -10.57 3.42 21.69
CA VAL A 180 -10.91 4.65 22.44
C VAL A 180 -12.41 4.80 22.57
N SER A 181 -12.85 5.35 23.69
CA SER A 181 -14.25 5.66 24.01
C SER A 181 -14.68 6.98 23.40
#